data_97afe094ea98ede324561bfee0f9b28e
#
_entry.id   97afe094ea98ede324561bfee0f9b28e
#
_cell.length_a   1.000
_cell.length_b   1.000
_cell.length_c   1.000
_cell.angle_alpha   90.00
_cell.angle_beta   90.00
_cell.angle_gamma   90.00
#
_symmetry.space_group_name_H-M   'P 1'
#
loop_
_entity.id
_entity.type
_entity.pdbx_description
1 polymer ?
#
loop_
_entity_poly.entity_id
_entity_poly.type
_entity_poly.pdbx_seq_one_letter_code
_entity_poly.pdbx_strand_id
1 'polypeptide(L)'
;DPSGFEQSFVLKQRPAGQGDFVIGIAAHGAGLQLPTTVAKHGALEFCHDGEATIRYGEAIAFERGGKPVPVATRCNGVDRIELIVPGTFLDQANYPVIIDPAVGPLFLPGGSTSSDSVPDVAQHASTGHFMFVWQRQVNVFTELRGRIYRHDGFPLSPVMVLTSSGQAENPSVCGLNGFLVAYEWGDHVRVRKFSANSITPQSGEVQVSFPAQGEQDRRPSISGDGGNQALLVYDRTASGALQPYQVRAASVYY
;
A
#
# COMPACT_ATOMS: atom_id res chain seq x y z
N ASP A 1 -0.40 7.29 -13.49
CA ASP A 1 -0.92 6.01 -13.02
C ASP A 1 -0.63 5.89 -11.52
N PRO A 2 -1.60 5.57 -10.66
CA PRO A 2 -1.39 5.44 -9.23
C PRO A 2 -0.44 4.28 -8.86
N SER A 3 -0.08 3.41 -9.79
CA SER A 3 0.88 2.31 -9.59
C SER A 3 2.35 2.72 -9.72
N GLY A 4 2.67 3.99 -9.96
CA GLY A 4 4.03 4.51 -10.12
C GLY A 4 4.32 4.96 -11.55
N PHE A 5 5.60 5.11 -11.86
CA PHE A 5 6.07 5.41 -13.21
C PHE A 5 6.33 4.10 -13.97
N GLU A 6 5.75 3.97 -15.14
CA GLU A 6 6.12 2.93 -16.08
C GLU A 6 7.29 3.46 -16.93
N GLN A 7 8.42 2.78 -16.83
CA GLN A 7 9.58 3.06 -17.64
C GLN A 7 9.88 1.81 -18.48
N SER A 8 9.89 1.93 -19.78
CA SER A 8 10.25 0.84 -20.65
C SER A 8 11.34 1.25 -21.66
N PHE A 9 12.21 0.32 -22.01
CA PHE A 9 13.25 0.50 -23.01
C PHE A 9 12.96 -0.42 -24.18
N VAL A 10 12.95 0.13 -25.39
CA VAL A 10 12.67 -0.64 -26.60
C VAL A 10 13.92 -0.76 -27.45
N LEU A 11 14.44 -1.97 -27.58
CA LEU A 11 15.52 -2.29 -28.49
C LEU A 11 14.91 -2.71 -29.83
N LYS A 12 15.02 -1.86 -30.84
CA LYS A 12 14.48 -2.13 -32.19
C LYS A 12 15.27 -3.18 -32.94
N GLN A 13 16.53 -3.38 -32.60
CA GLN A 13 17.47 -4.35 -33.19
C GLN A 13 18.53 -4.73 -32.16
N ARG A 14 19.29 -5.79 -32.43
CA ARG A 14 20.42 -6.19 -31.58
C ARG A 14 21.41 -5.02 -31.45
N PRO A 15 21.70 -4.56 -30.21
CA PRO A 15 22.76 -3.58 -30.01
C PRO A 15 24.12 -4.10 -30.49
N ALA A 16 24.97 -3.21 -30.99
CA ALA A 16 26.32 -3.55 -31.40
C ALA A 16 27.14 -4.11 -30.23
N GLY A 17 28.00 -5.11 -30.53
CA GLY A 17 28.84 -5.77 -29.52
C GLY A 17 28.41 -7.21 -29.25
N GLN A 18 29.20 -7.90 -28.42
CA GLN A 18 28.95 -9.26 -27.96
C GLN A 18 28.74 -9.26 -26.43
N GLY A 19 28.06 -10.30 -25.92
CA GLY A 19 27.78 -10.44 -24.49
C GLY A 19 26.58 -9.65 -24.01
N ASP A 20 26.53 -9.43 -22.71
CA ASP A 20 25.42 -8.75 -22.04
C ASP A 20 25.33 -7.28 -22.43
N PHE A 21 24.10 -6.78 -22.53
CA PHE A 21 23.83 -5.38 -22.81
C PHE A 21 23.45 -4.67 -21.50
N VAL A 22 24.13 -3.56 -21.23
CA VAL A 22 23.93 -2.79 -19.99
C VAL A 22 23.25 -1.47 -20.29
N ILE A 23 22.09 -1.25 -19.68
CA ILE A 23 21.39 0.04 -19.67
C ILE A 23 21.76 0.76 -18.37
N GLY A 24 22.44 1.88 -18.49
CA GLY A 24 22.77 2.74 -17.34
C GLY A 24 21.76 3.85 -17.18
N ILE A 25 21.17 3.96 -16.00
CA ILE A 25 20.17 4.95 -15.63
C ILE A 25 20.77 5.81 -14.52
N ALA A 26 20.86 7.12 -14.76
CA ALA A 26 21.27 8.06 -13.73
C ALA A 26 20.11 8.24 -12.72
N ALA A 27 20.40 8.03 -11.44
CA ALA A 27 19.46 8.19 -10.35
C ALA A 27 19.88 9.38 -9.49
N HIS A 28 19.27 10.54 -9.74
CA HIS A 28 19.55 11.76 -8.98
C HIS A 28 18.33 12.12 -8.12
N GLY A 29 18.57 12.47 -6.87
CA GLY A 29 17.53 12.95 -5.98
C GLY A 29 18.12 13.49 -4.69
N ALA A 30 17.65 14.65 -4.25
CA ALA A 30 18.08 15.21 -2.98
C ALA A 30 17.68 14.29 -1.82
N GLY A 31 18.65 13.81 -1.07
CA GLY A 31 18.43 12.98 0.12
C GLY A 31 18.13 11.50 -0.13
N LEU A 32 18.13 11.03 -1.38
CA LEU A 32 18.01 9.61 -1.66
C LEU A 32 19.31 8.88 -1.32
N GLN A 33 19.22 7.89 -0.44
CA GLN A 33 20.32 7.00 -0.11
C GLN A 33 20.17 5.70 -0.91
N LEU A 34 21.28 5.28 -1.50
CA LEU A 34 21.33 3.98 -2.18
C LEU A 34 21.17 2.84 -1.18
N PRO A 35 20.53 1.74 -1.60
CA PRO A 35 20.39 0.58 -0.74
C PRO A 35 21.77 0.03 -0.37
N THR A 36 21.99 -0.19 0.91
CA THR A 36 23.17 -0.88 1.45
C THR A 36 23.12 -2.39 1.19
N THR A 37 21.97 -2.90 0.82
CA THR A 37 21.74 -4.32 0.50
C THR A 37 20.93 -4.46 -0.77
N VAL A 38 21.46 -5.19 -1.75
CA VAL A 38 20.68 -5.63 -2.91
C VAL A 38 19.68 -6.67 -2.43
N ALA A 39 18.39 -6.44 -2.64
CA ALA A 39 17.38 -7.45 -2.33
C ALA A 39 17.68 -8.76 -3.08
N LYS A 40 17.36 -9.89 -2.47
CA LYS A 40 17.63 -11.26 -3.00
C LYS A 40 17.07 -11.50 -4.41
N HIS A 41 16.23 -10.62 -4.92
CA HIS A 41 15.52 -10.70 -6.21
C HIS A 41 15.77 -9.49 -7.12
N GLY A 42 16.90 -8.81 -6.98
CA GLY A 42 17.32 -7.77 -7.93
C GLY A 42 16.59 -6.43 -7.85
N ALA A 43 15.60 -6.26 -6.97
CA ALA A 43 14.98 -4.96 -6.76
C ALA A 43 15.89 -4.05 -5.89
N LEU A 44 15.90 -2.75 -6.21
CA LEU A 44 16.64 -1.73 -5.47
C LEU A 44 15.66 -0.85 -4.69
N GLU A 45 15.92 -0.66 -3.40
CA GLU A 45 15.13 0.21 -2.54
C GLU A 45 15.94 1.45 -2.19
N PHE A 46 15.42 2.60 -2.55
CA PHE A 46 16.01 3.90 -2.22
C PHE A 46 15.33 4.45 -0.98
N CYS A 47 16.12 4.87 -0.01
CA CYS A 47 15.63 5.38 1.26
C CYS A 47 15.80 6.90 1.34
N HIS A 48 14.89 7.56 2.04
CA HIS A 48 14.98 8.93 2.49
C HIS A 48 14.70 8.96 3.99
N ASP A 49 15.61 9.55 4.76
CA ASP A 49 15.55 9.58 6.23
C ASP A 49 15.34 8.19 6.89
N GLY A 50 15.95 7.15 6.28
CA GLY A 50 15.88 5.79 6.79
C GLY A 50 14.60 5.02 6.40
N GLU A 51 13.65 5.67 5.72
CA GLU A 51 12.45 5.02 5.19
C GLU A 51 12.61 4.72 3.69
N ALA A 52 12.23 3.52 3.27
CA ALA A 52 12.19 3.17 1.86
C ALA A 52 11.17 4.05 1.14
N THR A 53 11.61 4.77 0.13
CA THR A 53 10.81 5.79 -0.56
C THR A 53 10.49 5.38 -1.99
N ILE A 54 11.47 4.78 -2.68
CA ILE A 54 11.33 4.34 -4.07
C ILE A 54 11.84 2.92 -4.19
N ARG A 55 11.07 2.07 -4.85
CA ARG A 55 11.51 0.75 -5.28
C ARG A 55 11.69 0.75 -6.78
N TYR A 56 12.90 0.45 -7.21
CA TYR A 56 13.19 0.08 -8.58
C TYR A 56 13.13 -1.44 -8.65
N GLY A 57 12.01 -1.97 -9.15
CA GLY A 57 11.70 -3.39 -9.10
C GLY A 57 12.55 -4.25 -10.01
N GLU A 58 12.24 -5.52 -10.02
CA GLU A 58 12.86 -6.47 -10.96
C GLU A 58 12.52 -6.06 -12.39
N ALA A 59 13.52 -6.05 -13.24
CA ALA A 59 13.33 -5.83 -14.66
C ALA A 59 13.16 -7.17 -15.40
N ILE A 60 12.31 -7.17 -16.39
CA ILE A 60 12.15 -8.29 -17.33
C ILE A 60 12.41 -7.81 -18.75
N ALA A 61 12.93 -8.70 -19.58
CA ALA A 61 13.03 -8.47 -21.01
C ALA A 61 12.16 -9.49 -21.75
N PHE A 62 11.43 -9.05 -22.75
CA PHE A 62 10.58 -9.92 -23.55
C PHE A 62 10.52 -9.48 -25.02
N GLU A 63 10.33 -10.43 -25.90
CA GLU A 63 10.01 -10.25 -27.31
C GLU A 63 8.52 -10.45 -27.55
N ARG A 64 8.02 -10.04 -28.70
CA ARG A 64 6.61 -10.19 -29.05
C ARG A 64 6.18 -11.66 -29.06
N GLY A 65 5.32 -12.05 -28.13
CA GLY A 65 4.84 -13.44 -28.00
C GLY A 65 5.83 -14.40 -27.34
N GLY A 66 7.01 -13.93 -26.92
CA GLY A 66 8.01 -14.70 -26.20
C GLY A 66 7.78 -14.76 -24.68
N LYS A 67 8.51 -15.64 -24.01
CA LYS A 67 8.51 -15.71 -22.55
C LYS A 67 9.40 -14.61 -21.97
N PRO A 68 9.01 -13.97 -20.87
CA PRO A 68 9.86 -12.99 -20.21
C PRO A 68 11.13 -13.64 -19.65
N VAL A 69 12.24 -12.90 -19.75
CA VAL A 69 13.55 -13.28 -19.21
C VAL A 69 13.93 -12.28 -18.13
N PRO A 70 14.40 -12.73 -16.97
CA PRO A 70 14.86 -11.83 -15.89
C PRO A 70 16.05 -10.99 -16.36
N VAL A 71 16.02 -9.70 -15.99
CA VAL A 71 17.09 -8.74 -16.22
C VAL A 71 17.69 -8.39 -14.88
N ALA A 72 18.99 -8.60 -14.69
CA ALA A 72 19.64 -8.29 -13.45
C ALA A 72 19.68 -6.76 -13.24
N THR A 73 19.29 -6.32 -12.05
CA THR A 73 19.29 -4.92 -11.64
C THR A 73 20.33 -4.73 -10.54
N ARG A 74 21.21 -3.76 -10.67
CA ARG A 74 22.21 -3.45 -9.64
C ARG A 74 22.47 -1.96 -9.54
N CYS A 75 22.98 -1.50 -8.38
CA CYS A 75 23.58 -0.19 -8.23
C CYS A 75 25.06 -0.24 -8.63
N ASN A 76 25.48 0.76 -9.37
CA ASN A 76 26.89 0.97 -9.70
C ASN A 76 27.32 2.38 -9.24
N GLY A 77 27.99 2.43 -8.11
CA GLY A 77 28.34 3.70 -7.45
C GLY A 77 27.17 4.32 -6.68
N VAL A 78 27.18 5.64 -6.56
CA VAL A 78 26.24 6.40 -5.70
C VAL A 78 25.01 6.95 -6.43
N ASP A 79 24.99 6.86 -7.76
CA ASP A 79 23.99 7.58 -8.57
C ASP A 79 23.57 6.83 -9.85
N ARG A 80 23.87 5.53 -9.97
CA ARG A 80 23.63 4.79 -11.19
C ARG A 80 22.99 3.44 -10.93
N ILE A 81 21.86 3.21 -11.61
CA ILE A 81 21.22 1.89 -11.74
C ILE A 81 21.68 1.27 -13.04
N GLU A 82 22.03 0.02 -13.04
CA GLU A 82 22.34 -0.77 -14.23
C GLU A 82 21.37 -1.93 -14.37
N LEU A 83 20.77 -2.03 -15.58
CA LEU A 83 20.00 -3.19 -16.03
C LEU A 83 20.87 -4.01 -16.96
N ILE A 84 21.10 -5.27 -16.63
CA ILE A 84 21.96 -6.17 -17.37
C ILE A 84 21.10 -7.19 -18.09
N VAL A 85 20.95 -6.99 -19.41
CA VAL A 85 20.16 -7.88 -20.29
C VAL A 85 21.07 -8.97 -20.81
N PRO A 86 20.74 -10.27 -20.60
CA PRO A 86 21.60 -11.36 -21.03
C PRO A 86 21.87 -11.36 -22.55
N GLY A 87 23.14 -11.41 -22.94
CA GLY A 87 23.54 -11.46 -24.34
C GLY A 87 22.98 -12.66 -25.07
N THR A 88 22.93 -13.82 -24.42
CA THR A 88 22.35 -15.05 -24.96
C THR A 88 20.88 -14.92 -25.34
N PHE A 89 20.11 -14.13 -24.57
CA PHE A 89 18.72 -13.81 -24.92
C PHE A 89 18.69 -12.88 -26.14
N LEU A 90 19.50 -11.82 -26.15
CA LEU A 90 19.52 -10.85 -27.25
C LEU A 90 19.98 -11.44 -28.59
N ASP A 91 20.84 -12.47 -28.56
CA ASP A 91 21.33 -13.15 -29.74
C ASP A 91 20.27 -14.01 -30.45
N GLN A 92 19.23 -14.42 -29.68
CA GLN A 92 18.16 -15.30 -30.15
C GLN A 92 16.80 -14.58 -30.27
N ALA A 93 16.69 -13.35 -29.78
CA ALA A 93 15.42 -12.64 -29.70
C ALA A 93 14.90 -12.16 -31.07
N ASN A 94 13.58 -12.21 -31.22
CA ASN A 94 12.87 -11.55 -32.33
C ASN A 94 12.59 -10.10 -31.93
N TYR A 95 13.21 -9.16 -32.59
CA TYR A 95 13.07 -7.74 -32.29
C TYR A 95 11.74 -7.16 -32.78
N PRO A 96 11.15 -6.15 -32.09
CA PRO A 96 11.73 -5.42 -30.99
C PRO A 96 11.70 -6.21 -29.66
N VAL A 97 12.74 -6.02 -28.83
CA VAL A 97 12.78 -6.46 -27.45
C VAL A 97 12.39 -5.29 -26.54
N ILE A 98 11.55 -5.55 -25.56
CA ILE A 98 11.14 -4.58 -24.56
C ILE A 98 11.78 -4.99 -23.23
N ILE A 99 12.43 -4.04 -22.56
CA ILE A 99 12.92 -4.18 -21.19
C ILE A 99 12.03 -3.33 -20.29
N ASP A 100 11.41 -3.96 -19.32
CA ASP A 100 10.38 -3.37 -18.48
C ASP A 100 10.72 -3.55 -16.99
N PRO A 101 11.37 -2.55 -16.36
CA PRO A 101 11.54 -2.50 -14.93
C PRO A 101 10.28 -1.93 -14.29
N ALA A 102 9.76 -2.58 -13.25
CA ALA A 102 8.71 -2.00 -12.42
C ALA A 102 9.31 -0.88 -11.55
N VAL A 103 8.94 0.37 -11.80
CA VAL A 103 9.35 1.53 -11.00
C VAL A 103 8.14 2.07 -10.26
N GLY A 104 8.21 2.09 -8.93
CA GLY A 104 7.11 2.63 -8.14
C GLY A 104 7.57 3.10 -6.77
N PRO A 105 6.82 3.98 -6.14
CA PRO A 105 7.05 4.27 -4.74
C PRO A 105 6.83 3.00 -3.93
N LEU A 106 7.83 2.58 -3.17
CA LEU A 106 7.64 1.63 -2.09
C LEU A 106 7.53 2.44 -0.81
N PHE A 107 6.43 2.31 -0.14
CA PHE A 107 6.29 2.85 1.20
C PHE A 107 5.81 1.75 2.14
N LEU A 108 6.39 1.74 3.33
CA LEU A 108 5.94 0.89 4.43
C LEU A 108 5.07 1.76 5.33
N PRO A 109 3.74 1.67 5.23
CA PRO A 109 2.85 2.52 6.03
C PRO A 109 3.12 2.42 7.51
N GLY A 110 3.48 1.24 8.00
CA GLY A 110 3.66 0.91 9.39
C GLY A 110 5.08 1.03 9.95
N GLY A 111 6.11 1.10 9.11
CA GLY A 111 7.51 0.95 9.54
C GLY A 111 7.92 -0.51 9.75
N SER A 112 9.24 -0.78 9.80
CA SER A 112 9.81 -2.13 9.63
C SER A 112 9.86 -3.04 10.87
N THR A 113 9.52 -2.55 12.06
CA THR A 113 9.80 -3.26 13.32
C THR A 113 8.57 -3.66 14.13
N SER A 114 7.37 -3.42 13.61
CA SER A 114 6.12 -3.62 14.35
C SER A 114 5.30 -4.77 13.77
N SER A 115 4.52 -5.40 14.63
CA SER A 115 3.54 -6.43 14.23
C SER A 115 2.28 -5.74 13.69
N ASP A 116 2.33 -5.36 12.42
CA ASP A 116 1.22 -4.73 11.70
C ASP A 116 0.44 -5.79 10.92
N SER A 117 -0.87 -5.66 10.89
CA SER A 117 -1.77 -6.60 10.22
C SER A 117 -3.09 -5.95 9.82
N VAL A 118 -3.92 -6.68 9.10
CA VAL A 118 -5.28 -6.26 8.68
C VAL A 118 -5.28 -4.86 8.04
N PRO A 119 -4.54 -4.64 6.95
CA PRO A 119 -4.54 -3.35 6.27
C PRO A 119 -5.83 -3.14 5.45
N ASP A 120 -6.25 -1.88 5.36
CA ASP A 120 -7.26 -1.43 4.41
C ASP A 120 -6.89 -0.06 3.85
N VAL A 121 -7.42 0.30 2.68
CA VAL A 121 -7.11 1.54 1.98
C VAL A 121 -8.33 2.09 1.24
N ALA A 122 -8.52 3.40 1.31
CA ALA A 122 -9.52 4.09 0.52
C ALA A 122 -8.95 5.34 -0.14
N GLN A 123 -9.52 5.70 -1.30
CA GLN A 123 -9.25 6.95 -1.98
C GLN A 123 -10.33 7.97 -1.68
N HIS A 124 -9.94 9.21 -1.46
CA HIS A 124 -10.83 10.35 -1.38
C HIS A 124 -11.07 10.93 -2.78
N ALA A 125 -12.33 10.91 -3.25
CA ALA A 125 -12.67 11.18 -4.64
C ALA A 125 -12.23 12.58 -5.14
N SER A 126 -12.38 13.64 -4.34
CA SER A 126 -12.09 15.00 -4.80
C SER A 126 -10.62 15.41 -4.72
N THR A 127 -9.85 14.85 -3.78
CA THR A 127 -8.41 15.18 -3.64
C THR A 127 -7.50 14.15 -4.30
N GLY A 128 -7.99 12.94 -4.57
CA GLY A 128 -7.19 11.82 -5.01
C GLY A 128 -6.28 11.24 -3.93
N HIS A 129 -6.34 11.74 -2.70
CA HIS A 129 -5.53 11.25 -1.59
C HIS A 129 -5.99 9.86 -1.15
N PHE A 130 -5.06 9.07 -0.60
CA PHE A 130 -5.32 7.75 -0.05
C PHE A 130 -5.13 7.77 1.46
N MET A 131 -6.03 7.15 2.19
CA MET A 131 -5.83 6.84 3.60
C MET A 131 -5.60 5.34 3.75
N PHE A 132 -4.45 4.98 4.32
CA PHE A 132 -4.13 3.64 4.74
C PHE A 132 -4.44 3.51 6.23
N VAL A 133 -5.05 2.40 6.60
CA VAL A 133 -5.33 2.04 7.99
C VAL A 133 -4.88 0.62 8.24
N TRP A 134 -4.43 0.32 9.44
CA TRP A 134 -4.03 -1.03 9.85
C TRP A 134 -4.10 -1.17 11.37
N GLN A 135 -4.11 -2.39 11.83
CA GLN A 135 -3.96 -2.67 13.25
C GLN A 135 -2.50 -2.97 13.59
N ARG A 136 -2.09 -2.54 14.78
CA ARG A 136 -0.77 -2.78 15.34
C ARG A 136 -0.88 -3.41 16.71
N GLN A 137 -0.16 -4.52 16.89
CA GLN A 137 0.00 -5.12 18.20
C GLN A 137 1.03 -4.33 19.01
N VAL A 138 0.62 -3.79 20.15
CA VAL A 138 1.49 -3.09 21.10
C VAL A 138 1.39 -3.80 22.45
N ASN A 139 2.38 -4.60 22.79
CA ASN A 139 2.34 -5.48 23.97
C ASN A 139 1.11 -6.41 23.94
N VAL A 140 0.20 -6.22 24.90
CA VAL A 140 -1.04 -7.00 25.03
C VAL A 140 -2.26 -6.31 24.40
N PHE A 141 -2.08 -5.14 23.81
CA PHE A 141 -3.16 -4.33 23.24
C PHE A 141 -3.02 -4.24 21.72
N THR A 142 -4.14 -4.05 21.05
CA THR A 142 -4.20 -3.74 19.63
C THR A 142 -4.70 -2.30 19.46
N GLU A 143 -4.02 -1.51 18.66
CA GLU A 143 -4.43 -0.15 18.31
C GLU A 143 -4.50 0.02 16.80
N LEU A 144 -5.30 0.97 16.35
CA LEU A 144 -5.35 1.31 14.93
C LEU A 144 -4.36 2.42 14.61
N ARG A 145 -3.67 2.22 13.53
CA ARG A 145 -2.77 3.19 12.93
C ARG A 145 -3.28 3.61 11.57
N GLY A 146 -2.88 4.80 11.15
CA GLY A 146 -3.19 5.27 9.81
C GLY A 146 -2.22 6.33 9.34
N ARG A 147 -2.21 6.51 8.02
CA ARG A 147 -1.41 7.51 7.33
C ARG A 147 -2.11 7.94 6.05
N ILE A 148 -2.02 9.23 5.72
CA ILE A 148 -2.55 9.75 4.47
C ILE A 148 -1.42 9.99 3.49
N TYR A 149 -1.66 9.62 2.24
CA TYR A 149 -0.77 9.79 1.11
C TYR A 149 -1.42 10.59 0.00
N ARG A 150 -0.63 11.35 -0.72
CA ARG A 150 -1.05 11.93 -2.00
C ARG A 150 -1.22 10.82 -3.05
N HIS A 151 -1.88 11.19 -4.15
CA HIS A 151 -2.05 10.29 -5.31
C HIS A 151 -0.71 9.81 -5.92
N ASP A 152 0.38 10.53 -5.72
CA ASP A 152 1.74 10.19 -6.18
C ASP A 152 2.55 9.36 -5.17
N GLY A 153 1.92 8.92 -4.07
CA GLY A 153 2.54 8.08 -3.05
C GLY A 153 3.34 8.83 -1.97
N PHE A 154 3.40 10.16 -2.01
CA PHE A 154 4.07 10.92 -0.93
C PHE A 154 3.20 11.03 0.31
N PRO A 155 3.75 10.79 1.52
CA PRO A 155 3.01 10.89 2.75
C PRO A 155 2.64 12.35 3.06
N LEU A 156 1.36 12.59 3.39
CA LEU A 156 0.85 13.88 3.84
C LEU A 156 0.79 13.99 5.36
N SER A 157 0.94 12.88 6.05
CA SER A 157 0.90 12.84 7.51
C SER A 157 1.98 11.90 8.06
N PRO A 158 2.40 12.06 9.32
CA PRO A 158 3.09 10.99 10.04
C PRO A 158 2.14 9.79 10.23
N VAL A 159 2.70 8.67 10.69
CA VAL A 159 1.89 7.55 11.21
C VAL A 159 1.25 7.99 12.53
N MET A 160 -0.07 7.86 12.61
CA MET A 160 -0.84 8.31 13.78
C MET A 160 -1.67 7.17 14.36
N VAL A 161 -1.91 7.24 15.67
CA VAL A 161 -2.91 6.40 16.35
C VAL A 161 -4.30 6.97 16.05
N LEU A 162 -5.18 6.12 15.53
CA LEU A 162 -6.52 6.53 15.12
C LEU A 162 -7.57 6.42 16.25
N THR A 163 -7.30 5.64 17.28
CA THR A 163 -8.23 5.33 18.37
C THR A 163 -7.75 5.88 19.69
N SER A 164 -8.68 6.14 20.63
CA SER A 164 -8.36 6.75 21.93
C SER A 164 -7.78 5.77 22.95
N SER A 165 -7.94 4.46 22.77
CA SER A 165 -7.41 3.43 23.68
C SER A 165 -7.20 2.09 22.93
N GLY A 166 -6.41 1.21 23.54
CA GLY A 166 -5.98 -0.04 22.91
C GLY A 166 -6.97 -1.19 23.09
N GLN A 167 -7.78 -1.48 22.11
CA GLN A 167 -8.57 -2.70 21.87
C GLN A 167 -9.34 -2.58 20.53
N ALA A 168 -8.78 -1.81 19.60
CA ALA A 168 -9.41 -1.61 18.31
C ALA A 168 -8.80 -2.57 17.31
N GLU A 169 -9.64 -3.29 16.59
CA GLU A 169 -9.26 -4.34 15.65
C GLU A 169 -10.04 -4.23 14.34
N ASN A 170 -9.55 -4.93 13.32
CA ASN A 170 -10.22 -5.10 12.03
C ASN A 170 -10.73 -3.78 11.42
N PRO A 171 -9.84 -2.82 11.14
CA PRO A 171 -10.24 -1.56 10.53
C PRO A 171 -10.73 -1.75 9.09
N SER A 172 -11.70 -0.94 8.70
CA SER A 172 -12.10 -0.74 7.31
C SER A 172 -12.32 0.75 7.06
N VAL A 173 -11.92 1.26 5.88
CA VAL A 173 -11.94 2.68 5.58
C VAL A 173 -12.68 2.95 4.26
N CYS A 174 -13.39 4.07 4.20
CA CYS A 174 -13.94 4.60 2.96
C CYS A 174 -13.70 6.10 2.80
N GLY A 175 -13.71 6.55 1.54
CA GLY A 175 -13.69 7.98 1.19
C GLY A 175 -15.10 8.56 1.20
N LEU A 176 -15.26 9.65 1.93
CA LEU A 176 -16.46 10.48 1.97
C LEU A 176 -16.04 11.95 1.72
N ASN A 177 -16.74 12.92 2.33
CA ASN A 177 -16.19 14.25 2.54
C ASN A 177 -15.16 14.20 3.69
N GLY A 178 -14.00 13.61 3.40
CA GLY A 178 -12.99 13.11 4.32
C GLY A 178 -12.86 11.59 4.25
N PHE A 179 -12.34 10.98 5.28
CA PHE A 179 -12.26 9.53 5.43
C PHE A 179 -13.06 9.08 6.63
N LEU A 180 -13.78 7.97 6.50
CA LEU A 180 -14.48 7.32 7.58
C LEU A 180 -13.88 5.96 7.83
N VAL A 181 -13.43 5.73 9.06
CA VAL A 181 -12.84 4.46 9.50
C VAL A 181 -13.82 3.75 10.42
N ALA A 182 -14.20 2.53 10.07
CA ALA A 182 -14.96 1.61 10.91
C ALA A 182 -14.01 0.58 11.54
N TYR A 183 -14.30 0.11 12.73
CA TYR A 183 -13.46 -0.83 13.46
C TYR A 183 -14.21 -1.54 14.58
N GLU A 184 -13.70 -2.70 14.96
CA GLU A 184 -14.15 -3.38 16.17
C GLU A 184 -13.61 -2.70 17.41
N TRP A 185 -14.45 -2.67 18.43
CA TRP A 185 -14.09 -2.20 19.77
C TRP A 185 -14.75 -3.06 20.83
N GLY A 186 -14.02 -4.01 21.36
CA GLY A 186 -14.62 -5.01 22.25
C GLY A 186 -15.70 -5.81 21.51
N ASP A 187 -16.95 -5.67 21.96
CA ASP A 187 -18.07 -6.44 21.40
C ASP A 187 -18.87 -5.68 20.32
N HIS A 188 -18.49 -4.46 19.98
CA HIS A 188 -19.27 -3.62 19.07
C HIS A 188 -18.42 -2.92 18.02
N VAL A 189 -19.07 -2.38 16.99
CA VAL A 189 -18.45 -1.62 15.91
C VAL A 189 -18.57 -0.13 16.19
N ARG A 190 -17.47 0.58 15.99
CA ARG A 190 -17.37 2.03 16.04
C ARG A 190 -16.93 2.60 14.72
N VAL A 191 -17.18 3.89 14.53
CA VAL A 191 -16.68 4.68 13.41
C VAL A 191 -16.06 5.98 13.90
N ARG A 192 -15.10 6.49 13.12
CA ARG A 192 -14.49 7.80 13.34
C ARG A 192 -14.14 8.46 12.02
N LYS A 193 -14.45 9.76 11.92
CA LYS A 193 -14.18 10.56 10.72
C LYS A 193 -12.86 11.31 10.82
N PHE A 194 -12.14 11.39 9.70
CA PHE A 194 -10.87 12.09 9.54
C PHE A 194 -10.91 13.05 8.36
N SER A 195 -10.05 14.07 8.39
CA SER A 195 -9.87 14.99 7.27
C SER A 195 -9.29 14.28 6.04
N ALA A 196 -9.61 14.79 4.85
CA ALA A 196 -9.02 14.32 3.60
C ALA A 196 -7.55 14.73 3.40
N ASN A 197 -7.07 15.73 4.13
CA ASN A 197 -5.75 16.33 3.94
C ASN A 197 -4.80 16.10 5.11
N SER A 198 -5.30 15.59 6.22
CA SER A 198 -4.50 15.31 7.43
C SER A 198 -5.21 14.26 8.28
N ILE A 199 -4.46 13.50 9.08
CA ILE A 199 -5.06 12.59 10.07
C ILE A 199 -5.55 13.39 11.30
N THR A 200 -6.35 14.39 11.06
CA THR A 200 -7.03 15.12 12.11
C THR A 200 -8.44 14.57 12.26
N PRO A 201 -8.81 14.07 13.44
CA PRO A 201 -10.18 13.64 13.68
C PRO A 201 -11.15 14.79 13.49
N GLN A 202 -12.21 14.56 12.72
CA GLN A 202 -13.32 15.49 12.51
C GLN A 202 -14.54 15.14 13.37
N SER A 203 -14.51 13.95 14.00
CA SER A 203 -15.53 13.53 14.94
C SER A 203 -14.91 12.82 16.14
N GLY A 204 -15.67 12.68 17.21
CA GLY A 204 -15.42 11.67 18.24
C GLY A 204 -15.56 10.25 17.66
N GLU A 205 -15.27 9.26 18.48
CA GLU A 205 -15.57 7.86 18.17
C GLU A 205 -17.06 7.61 18.40
N VAL A 206 -17.76 7.11 17.41
CA VAL A 206 -19.21 6.88 17.46
C VAL A 206 -19.48 5.37 17.39
N GLN A 207 -20.20 4.86 18.39
CA GLN A 207 -20.68 3.48 18.36
C GLN A 207 -21.87 3.38 17.40
N VAL A 208 -21.80 2.43 16.46
CA VAL A 208 -22.83 2.23 15.41
C VAL A 208 -23.51 0.89 15.51
N SER A 209 -23.03 -0.01 16.36
CA SER A 209 -23.67 -1.30 16.61
C SER A 209 -23.94 -1.49 18.12
N PHE A 210 -25.03 -2.16 18.43
CA PHE A 210 -25.51 -2.38 19.79
C PHE A 210 -25.89 -3.86 19.94
N PRO A 211 -24.89 -4.75 20.18
CA PRO A 211 -25.15 -6.15 20.43
C PRO A 211 -25.87 -6.33 21.78
N ALA A 212 -26.71 -7.33 21.87
CA ALA A 212 -27.30 -7.74 23.15
C ALA A 212 -26.22 -8.37 24.05
N GLN A 213 -26.52 -8.55 25.32
CA GLN A 213 -25.58 -9.20 26.24
C GLN A 213 -25.18 -10.58 25.73
N GLY A 214 -23.87 -10.75 25.56
CA GLY A 214 -23.29 -11.98 25.07
C GLY A 214 -23.25 -12.12 23.54
N GLU A 215 -23.73 -11.13 22.80
CA GLU A 215 -23.48 -11.03 21.34
C GLU A 215 -22.21 -10.23 21.08
N GLN A 216 -21.66 -10.38 19.89
CA GLN A 216 -20.48 -9.63 19.43
C GLN A 216 -20.67 -9.21 17.96
N ASP A 217 -20.40 -7.95 17.67
CA ASP A 217 -20.37 -7.39 16.33
C ASP A 217 -18.92 -7.24 15.87
N ARG A 218 -18.59 -7.89 14.74
CA ARG A 218 -17.23 -8.07 14.28
C ARG A 218 -17.08 -7.85 12.78
N ARG A 219 -15.83 -7.73 12.33
CA ARG A 219 -15.41 -7.66 10.93
C ARG A 219 -16.19 -6.62 10.12
N PRO A 220 -16.13 -5.35 10.52
CA PRO A 220 -16.80 -4.30 9.78
C PRO A 220 -16.19 -4.16 8.38
N SER A 221 -17.06 -3.89 7.40
CA SER A 221 -16.67 -3.44 6.07
C SER A 221 -17.51 -2.25 5.71
N ILE A 222 -16.86 -1.18 5.23
CA ILE A 222 -17.54 0.08 4.96
C ILE A 222 -17.28 0.56 3.54
N SER A 223 -18.31 1.10 2.89
CA SER A 223 -18.20 1.74 1.58
C SER A 223 -18.96 3.06 1.59
N GLY A 224 -18.40 4.08 0.96
CA GLY A 224 -18.97 5.43 0.88
C GLY A 224 -19.35 5.80 -0.53
N ASP A 225 -20.27 6.78 -0.66
CA ASP A 225 -20.70 7.35 -1.93
C ASP A 225 -19.78 8.47 -2.46
N GLY A 226 -18.70 8.77 -1.75
CA GLY A 226 -17.81 9.91 -2.01
C GLY A 226 -18.33 11.24 -1.47
N GLY A 227 -19.56 11.28 -0.97
CA GLY A 227 -20.22 12.45 -0.37
C GLY A 227 -20.29 12.34 1.16
N ASN A 228 -21.50 12.21 1.67
CA ASN A 228 -21.77 12.18 3.12
C ASN A 228 -22.40 10.88 3.62
N GLN A 229 -22.58 9.88 2.74
CA GLN A 229 -23.25 8.64 3.10
C GLN A 229 -22.31 7.46 2.97
N ALA A 230 -22.35 6.57 3.95
CA ALA A 230 -21.66 5.29 3.91
C ALA A 230 -22.62 4.16 4.30
N LEU A 231 -22.39 2.99 3.70
CA LEU A 231 -23.00 1.74 4.12
C LEU A 231 -21.95 0.92 4.87
N LEU A 232 -22.25 0.57 6.09
CA LEU A 232 -21.44 -0.27 6.95
C LEU A 232 -22.13 -1.63 7.06
N VAL A 233 -21.39 -2.71 6.88
CA VAL A 233 -21.83 -4.09 7.14
C VAL A 233 -20.90 -4.74 8.17
N TYR A 234 -21.41 -5.64 8.97
CA TYR A 234 -20.65 -6.37 9.98
C TYR A 234 -21.32 -7.68 10.33
N ASP A 235 -20.57 -8.60 10.93
CA ASP A 235 -21.09 -9.86 11.42
C ASP A 235 -21.53 -9.73 12.86
N ARG A 236 -22.67 -10.36 13.19
CA ARG A 236 -23.12 -10.54 14.56
C ARG A 236 -23.06 -12.02 14.94
N THR A 237 -22.42 -12.32 16.05
CA THR A 237 -22.37 -13.67 16.64
C THR A 237 -23.09 -13.68 17.97
N ALA A 238 -23.91 -14.69 18.22
CA ALA A 238 -24.46 -14.91 19.56
C ALA A 238 -23.43 -15.61 20.44
N SER A 239 -23.39 -15.20 21.73
CA SER A 239 -22.50 -15.81 22.73
C SER A 239 -22.82 -17.30 22.93
N GLY A 240 -21.77 -18.13 22.88
CA GLY A 240 -21.86 -19.54 23.21
C GLY A 240 -22.45 -20.44 22.13
N ALA A 241 -22.82 -19.92 20.97
CA ALA A 241 -23.31 -20.72 19.86
C ALA A 241 -22.19 -21.02 18.87
N LEU A 242 -22.06 -22.27 18.44
CA LEU A 242 -21.20 -22.68 17.34
C LEU A 242 -21.69 -22.16 15.98
N GLN A 243 -22.73 -21.33 15.90
CA GLN A 243 -23.34 -20.73 14.70
C GLN A 243 -24.79 -20.24 14.96
N PRO A 244 -25.33 -19.31 14.17
CA PRO A 244 -24.83 -18.71 12.92
C PRO A 244 -24.42 -17.24 13.06
N TYR A 245 -23.49 -16.81 12.22
CA TYR A 245 -23.24 -15.40 11.98
C TYR A 245 -24.44 -14.78 11.26
N GLN A 246 -24.88 -13.62 11.74
CA GLN A 246 -25.86 -12.79 11.04
C GLN A 246 -25.14 -11.60 10.42
N VAL A 247 -25.34 -11.35 9.15
CA VAL A 247 -24.87 -10.11 8.52
C VAL A 247 -25.82 -8.98 8.91
N ARG A 248 -25.27 -7.90 9.44
CA ARG A 248 -25.98 -6.68 9.79
C ARG A 248 -25.49 -5.52 8.93
N ALA A 249 -26.33 -4.54 8.72
CA ALA A 249 -25.99 -3.32 7.99
C ALA A 249 -26.50 -2.09 8.72
N ALA A 250 -25.74 -1.00 8.60
CA ALA A 250 -26.12 0.32 9.11
C ALA A 250 -25.74 1.40 8.08
N SER A 251 -26.63 2.36 7.87
CA SER A 251 -26.33 3.57 7.13
C SER A 251 -25.73 4.61 8.08
N VAL A 252 -24.62 5.20 7.66
CA VAL A 252 -23.91 6.24 8.44
C VAL A 252 -23.91 7.52 7.62
N TYR A 253 -24.32 8.61 8.25
CA TYR A 253 -24.41 9.94 7.65
C TYR A 253 -23.51 10.92 8.40
N TYR A 254 -22.68 11.71 7.66
CA TYR A 254 -21.77 12.71 8.21
C TYR A 254 -21.78 14.01 7.42
#